data_3ed2d172d7ca50cafe3c0ed1b2bac58d
#
_entry.id   3ed2d172d7ca50cafe3c0ed1b2bac58d
#
_cell.length_a   1.000
_cell.length_b   1.000
_cell.length_c   1.000
_cell.angle_alpha   90.00
_cell.angle_beta   90.00
_cell.angle_gamma   90.00
#
_symmetry.space_group_name_H-M   'P 1'
#
loop_
_entity.id
_entity.type
_entity.pdbx_description
1 polymer ?
#
loop_
_entity_poly.entity_id
_entity_poly.type
_entity_poly.pdbx_seq_one_letter_code
_entity_poly.pdbx_strand_id
1 'polypeptide(L)'
;MMMTNTIADCLEQEITWFSRVCETRMNAYFQQSEKKINLEASCPAPDISQSPSPYASLVREHNMSFYERVVLMLAFIPHLRPQVLDIFSMQNAVLGRPYSEIGGWHGKSHIGFLPTCETASFILAGTDLAKRFAVARLFRDEHFFHKHGILKLEQKDSGEPFFNSALSLSNEYLQRLADGEIHKPDFSASFPAKLMQSQLTWSDLVLNADVMEEVENIVTWLQQPTQILQTWGLEKSLKPGYRTLFYGPPGTGKTLTASLIGKAVNADVYRIDLSMLVSKYIGETEKNLASVFDQAQNKRWILFFDEADSLFGKRTQTSNSNDRHANQEISYLLQRVEDFPGVIILATNLKANIDAAFSRRFQSEVYFAMPDAKQRERLWQGLFGTTGKLAPDVNFGEIAERYELAGGALLNVARYAAIRAVRNHRDVIIQDDLLAGISRELMKDGKTL
;
A
#
# COMPACT_ATOMS: atom_id res chain seq x y z
N MET A 1 20.83 -20.21 -2.10
CA MET A 1 21.31 -21.24 -1.16
C MET A 1 22.17 -20.66 0.00
N MET A 2 23.26 -19.88 -0.23
CA MET A 2 24.02 -19.27 0.90
C MET A 2 23.21 -18.30 1.74
N MET A 3 22.42 -17.40 1.16
CA MET A 3 21.58 -16.48 1.92
C MET A 3 20.52 -17.17 2.78
N THR A 4 19.89 -18.23 2.24
CA THR A 4 18.84 -18.98 2.96
C THR A 4 19.40 -19.69 4.21
N ASN A 5 20.62 -20.23 4.14
CA ASN A 5 21.27 -20.83 5.31
C ASN A 5 21.59 -19.78 6.39
N THR A 6 22.03 -18.59 6.00
CA THR A 6 22.36 -17.51 6.95
C THR A 6 21.10 -16.94 7.66
N ILE A 7 19.96 -16.92 6.97
CA ILE A 7 18.66 -16.53 7.58
C ILE A 7 18.24 -17.60 8.58
N ALA A 8 18.31 -18.88 8.19
CA ALA A 8 17.94 -20.00 9.04
C ALA A 8 18.81 -20.06 10.31
N ASP A 9 20.14 -19.90 10.18
CA ASP A 9 21.06 -19.94 11.31
C ASP A 9 20.78 -18.84 12.34
N CYS A 10 20.45 -17.62 11.89
CA CYS A 10 20.07 -16.53 12.77
C CYS A 10 18.76 -16.83 13.51
N LEU A 11 17.74 -17.32 12.79
CA LEU A 11 16.45 -17.65 13.38
C LEU A 11 16.54 -18.84 14.33
N GLU A 12 17.39 -19.83 14.08
CA GLU A 12 17.64 -20.95 15.00
C GLU A 12 18.18 -20.47 16.36
N GLN A 13 19.11 -19.52 16.34
CA GLN A 13 19.64 -18.92 17.57
C GLN A 13 18.53 -18.19 18.35
N GLU A 14 17.71 -17.41 17.66
CA GLU A 14 16.58 -16.68 18.24
C GLU A 14 15.50 -17.63 18.79
N ILE A 15 15.15 -18.67 18.06
CA ILE A 15 14.17 -19.69 18.49
C ILE A 15 14.68 -20.41 19.74
N THR A 16 15.95 -20.80 19.75
CA THR A 16 16.57 -21.48 20.91
C THR A 16 16.59 -20.58 22.14
N TRP A 17 16.95 -19.31 21.95
CA TRP A 17 16.91 -18.31 23.01
C TRP A 17 15.49 -18.08 23.53
N PHE A 18 14.53 -17.87 22.63
CA PHE A 18 13.13 -17.64 22.97
C PHE A 18 12.52 -18.84 23.72
N SER A 19 12.81 -20.07 23.29
CA SER A 19 12.37 -21.28 23.99
C SER A 19 12.87 -21.32 25.42
N ARG A 20 14.16 -20.96 25.64
CA ARG A 20 14.74 -20.87 26.99
C ARG A 20 14.06 -19.81 27.85
N VAL A 21 13.69 -18.65 27.26
CA VAL A 21 12.94 -17.60 27.97
C VAL A 21 11.57 -18.15 28.42
N CYS A 22 10.84 -18.83 27.53
CA CYS A 22 9.54 -19.44 27.84
C CYS A 22 9.65 -20.50 28.94
N GLU A 23 10.60 -21.43 28.83
CA GLU A 23 10.85 -22.48 29.83
C GLU A 23 11.21 -21.88 31.20
N THR A 24 12.06 -20.86 31.22
CA THR A 24 12.47 -20.17 32.45
C THR A 24 11.27 -19.52 33.12
N ARG A 25 10.39 -18.86 32.36
CA ARG A 25 9.15 -18.26 32.87
C ARG A 25 8.21 -19.33 33.42
N MET A 26 7.97 -20.42 32.69
CA MET A 26 7.07 -21.50 33.11
C MET A 26 7.59 -22.19 34.37
N ASN A 27 8.87 -22.49 34.45
CA ASN A 27 9.47 -23.08 35.65
C ASN A 27 9.33 -22.16 36.87
N ALA A 28 9.52 -20.86 36.69
CA ALA A 28 9.36 -19.88 37.77
C ALA A 28 7.92 -19.77 38.23
N TYR A 29 6.99 -19.82 37.34
CA TYR A 29 5.53 -19.80 37.63
C TYR A 29 5.15 -20.99 38.52
N PHE A 30 5.49 -22.21 38.10
CA PHE A 30 5.12 -23.42 38.85
C PHE A 30 5.90 -23.57 40.17
N GLN A 31 7.14 -23.04 40.23
CA GLN A 31 7.93 -23.06 41.48
C GLN A 31 7.61 -21.88 42.42
N GLN A 32 6.64 -21.02 42.07
CA GLN A 32 6.28 -19.82 42.84
C GLN A 32 7.46 -18.87 43.12
N SER A 33 8.43 -18.87 42.21
CA SER A 33 9.68 -18.09 42.34
C SER A 33 9.71 -16.84 41.45
N GLU A 34 8.61 -16.44 40.86
CA GLU A 34 8.50 -15.35 39.87
C GLU A 34 9.07 -14.01 40.29
N LYS A 35 8.90 -13.63 41.59
CA LYS A 35 9.38 -12.34 42.10
C LYS A 35 10.91 -12.23 42.13
N LYS A 36 11.65 -13.33 41.97
CA LYS A 36 13.12 -13.38 42.05
C LYS A 36 13.81 -13.45 40.70
N ILE A 37 13.06 -13.55 39.57
CA ILE A 37 13.67 -13.77 38.27
C ILE A 37 13.81 -12.48 37.50
N ASN A 38 15.05 -12.23 37.06
CA ASN A 38 15.36 -11.30 35.98
C ASN A 38 15.63 -12.11 34.72
N LEU A 39 14.62 -12.20 33.85
CA LEU A 39 14.68 -12.97 32.59
C LEU A 39 15.82 -12.52 31.68
N GLU A 40 16.01 -11.22 31.54
CA GLU A 40 17.07 -10.64 30.70
C GLU A 40 18.47 -11.06 31.15
N ALA A 41 18.69 -11.06 32.45
CA ALA A 41 19.98 -11.52 33.03
C ALA A 41 20.12 -13.05 32.97
N SER A 42 19.01 -13.81 33.14
CA SER A 42 19.03 -15.28 33.14
C SER A 42 19.10 -15.88 31.73
N CYS A 43 18.54 -15.18 30.75
CA CYS A 43 18.45 -15.61 29.35
C CYS A 43 18.91 -14.47 28.43
N PRO A 44 20.21 -14.12 28.43
CA PRO A 44 20.69 -13.03 27.56
C PRO A 44 20.40 -13.35 26.10
N ALA A 45 19.95 -12.33 25.38
CA ALA A 45 19.65 -12.46 23.97
C ALA A 45 20.92 -12.72 23.15
N PRO A 46 20.87 -13.53 22.08
CA PRO A 46 22.02 -13.79 21.24
C PRO A 46 22.51 -12.51 20.54
N ASP A 47 23.82 -12.43 20.35
CA ASP A 47 24.41 -11.36 19.55
C ASP A 47 24.25 -11.65 18.05
N ILE A 48 23.35 -10.90 17.43
CA ILE A 48 23.05 -10.98 15.98
C ILE A 48 23.51 -9.72 15.23
N SER A 49 24.35 -8.89 15.85
CA SER A 49 24.80 -7.61 15.29
C SER A 49 25.47 -7.74 13.92
N GLN A 50 26.18 -8.83 13.68
CA GLN A 50 26.91 -9.11 12.44
C GLN A 50 26.10 -9.96 11.44
N SER A 51 24.92 -10.44 11.82
CA SER A 51 24.11 -11.26 10.91
C SER A 51 23.52 -10.39 9.81
N PRO A 52 23.63 -10.79 8.52
CA PRO A 52 23.00 -10.12 7.40
C PRO A 52 21.52 -10.49 7.24
N SER A 53 20.95 -11.30 8.15
CA SER A 53 19.56 -11.74 8.06
C SER A 53 18.58 -10.56 8.15
N PRO A 54 17.41 -10.64 7.48
CA PRO A 54 16.37 -9.61 7.57
C PRO A 54 15.87 -9.40 9.00
N TYR A 55 15.81 -10.46 9.79
CA TYR A 55 15.45 -10.40 11.21
C TYR A 55 16.47 -9.55 11.99
N ALA A 56 17.77 -9.84 11.86
CA ALA A 56 18.81 -9.08 12.50
C ALA A 56 18.85 -7.62 12.05
N SER A 57 18.57 -7.37 10.76
CA SER A 57 18.45 -6.01 10.22
C SER A 57 17.30 -5.25 10.87
N LEU A 58 16.14 -5.88 11.03
CA LEU A 58 14.97 -5.28 11.70
C LEU A 58 15.28 -4.96 13.18
N VAL A 59 15.94 -5.87 13.88
CA VAL A 59 16.35 -5.68 15.29
C VAL A 59 17.30 -4.48 15.42
N ARG A 60 18.28 -4.33 14.52
CA ARG A 60 19.22 -3.20 14.51
C ARG A 60 18.54 -1.88 14.12
N GLU A 61 17.70 -1.91 13.08
CA GLU A 61 16.98 -0.73 12.56
C GLU A 61 16.18 -0.03 13.65
N HIS A 62 15.54 -0.81 14.52
CA HIS A 62 14.73 -0.28 15.62
C HIS A 62 15.42 -0.32 16.99
N ASN A 63 16.70 -0.75 17.04
CA ASN A 63 17.44 -0.92 18.30
C ASN A 63 16.62 -1.68 19.36
N MET A 64 16.06 -2.84 18.96
CA MET A 64 15.10 -3.57 19.79
C MET A 64 15.70 -4.06 21.10
N SER A 65 15.01 -3.76 22.18
CA SER A 65 15.30 -4.26 23.52
C SER A 65 14.97 -5.76 23.64
N PHE A 66 15.39 -6.37 24.76
CA PHE A 66 15.02 -7.74 25.12
C PHE A 66 13.50 -7.98 25.04
N TYR A 67 12.69 -7.05 25.57
CA TYR A 67 11.24 -7.15 25.60
C TYR A 67 10.64 -7.14 24.19
N GLU A 68 11.11 -6.27 23.34
CA GLU A 68 10.64 -6.14 21.96
C GLU A 68 11.02 -7.37 21.12
N ARG A 69 12.23 -7.90 21.30
CA ARG A 69 12.64 -9.14 20.62
C ARG A 69 11.79 -10.34 21.03
N VAL A 70 11.46 -10.47 22.34
CA VAL A 70 10.55 -11.53 22.81
C VAL A 70 9.17 -11.39 22.19
N VAL A 71 8.59 -10.19 22.13
CA VAL A 71 7.27 -9.95 21.53
C VAL A 71 7.31 -10.26 20.03
N LEU A 72 8.35 -9.83 19.31
CA LEU A 72 8.52 -10.12 17.88
C LEU A 72 8.61 -11.63 17.63
N MET A 73 9.44 -12.35 18.41
CA MET A 73 9.56 -13.80 18.29
C MET A 73 8.26 -14.51 18.64
N LEU A 74 7.55 -14.08 19.69
CA LEU A 74 6.26 -14.64 20.06
C LEU A 74 5.23 -14.55 18.93
N ALA A 75 5.20 -13.43 18.20
CA ALA A 75 4.33 -13.26 17.04
C ALA A 75 4.79 -14.07 15.80
N PHE A 76 6.08 -14.41 15.72
CA PHE A 76 6.65 -15.09 14.56
C PHE A 76 6.65 -16.61 14.69
N ILE A 77 6.82 -17.16 15.91
CA ILE A 77 6.92 -18.59 16.21
C ILE A 77 5.76 -19.44 15.66
N PRO A 78 4.48 -19.00 15.67
CA PRO A 78 3.39 -19.78 15.09
C PRO A 78 3.59 -20.15 13.62
N HIS A 79 4.36 -19.34 12.90
CA HIS A 79 4.67 -19.55 11.48
C HIS A 79 5.95 -20.37 11.24
N LEU A 80 6.85 -20.46 12.23
CA LEU A 80 8.14 -21.14 12.09
C LEU A 80 8.16 -22.51 12.77
N ARG A 81 7.82 -22.52 14.05
CA ARG A 81 7.84 -23.71 14.94
C ARG A 81 6.74 -23.65 15.97
N PRO A 82 5.47 -23.88 15.58
CA PRO A 82 4.32 -23.77 16.49
C PRO A 82 4.46 -24.62 17.74
N GLN A 83 5.16 -25.77 17.68
CA GLN A 83 5.39 -26.65 18.83
C GLN A 83 6.17 -25.99 19.97
N VAL A 84 6.92 -24.92 19.75
CA VAL A 84 7.59 -24.17 20.83
C VAL A 84 6.58 -23.56 21.80
N LEU A 85 5.36 -23.26 21.31
CA LEU A 85 4.29 -22.68 22.13
C LEU A 85 3.41 -23.72 22.81
N ASP A 86 3.60 -25.02 22.56
CA ASP A 86 2.80 -26.09 23.19
C ASP A 86 2.92 -26.09 24.71
N ILE A 87 4.05 -25.59 25.24
CA ILE A 87 4.28 -25.40 26.67
C ILE A 87 3.19 -24.52 27.33
N PHE A 88 2.54 -23.64 26.59
CA PHE A 88 1.47 -22.76 27.07
C PHE A 88 0.08 -23.38 26.96
N SER A 89 -0.07 -24.54 26.29
CA SER A 89 -1.35 -25.25 26.14
C SER A 89 -1.73 -26.08 27.36
N MET A 90 -1.00 -25.95 28.46
CA MET A 90 -1.26 -26.70 29.70
C MET A 90 -2.61 -26.32 30.28
N GLN A 91 -3.31 -27.33 30.79
CA GLN A 91 -4.59 -27.18 31.49
C GLN A 91 -4.41 -27.22 33.00
N ASN A 92 -5.13 -26.35 33.68
CA ASN A 92 -5.25 -26.43 35.14
C ASN A 92 -6.09 -27.65 35.51
N ALA A 93 -5.47 -28.65 36.11
CA ALA A 93 -6.11 -29.92 36.48
C ALA A 93 -7.28 -29.75 37.47
N VAL A 94 -7.27 -28.69 38.29
CA VAL A 94 -8.31 -28.40 39.27
C VAL A 94 -9.54 -27.75 38.61
N LEU A 95 -9.30 -26.83 37.66
CA LEU A 95 -10.36 -26.05 37.01
C LEU A 95 -10.87 -26.67 35.71
N GLY A 96 -10.15 -27.65 35.14
CA GLY A 96 -10.46 -28.29 33.87
C GLY A 96 -10.43 -27.36 32.67
N ARG A 97 -9.67 -26.25 32.77
CA ARG A 97 -9.53 -25.21 31.73
C ARG A 97 -8.08 -24.69 31.64
N PRO A 98 -7.67 -24.04 30.53
CA PRO A 98 -6.38 -23.39 30.46
C PRO A 98 -6.19 -22.34 31.56
N TYR A 99 -4.93 -22.06 31.89
CA TYR A 99 -4.56 -20.99 32.82
C TYR A 99 -4.87 -19.63 32.20
N SER A 100 -5.78 -18.86 32.81
CA SER A 100 -6.23 -17.56 32.25
C SER A 100 -5.11 -16.52 32.15
N GLU A 101 -4.12 -16.60 33.04
CA GLU A 101 -2.95 -15.72 33.08
C GLU A 101 -1.95 -15.97 31.96
N ILE A 102 -1.97 -17.13 31.33
CA ILE A 102 -1.14 -17.45 30.15
C ILE A 102 -1.73 -16.83 28.90
N GLY A 103 -3.05 -16.69 28.86
CA GLY A 103 -3.78 -16.22 27.66
C GLY A 103 -3.76 -17.26 26.54
N GLY A 104 -3.82 -16.77 25.31
CA GLY A 104 -3.75 -17.59 24.11
C GLY A 104 -5.14 -17.97 23.54
N TRP A 105 -5.15 -18.21 22.23
CA TRP A 105 -6.31 -18.67 21.49
C TRP A 105 -6.04 -20.02 20.83
N HIS A 106 -7.14 -20.71 20.52
CA HIS A 106 -7.14 -21.85 19.61
C HIS A 106 -7.83 -21.45 18.31
N GLY A 107 -7.18 -21.65 17.19
CA GLY A 107 -7.74 -21.37 15.87
C GLY A 107 -8.84 -22.36 15.48
N LYS A 108 -9.66 -22.01 14.49
CA LYS A 108 -10.67 -22.92 13.93
C LYS A 108 -10.04 -24.10 13.16
N SER A 109 -8.94 -23.83 12.45
CA SER A 109 -8.21 -24.82 11.65
C SER A 109 -6.77 -25.04 12.14
N HIS A 110 -6.20 -24.08 12.87
CA HIS A 110 -4.87 -24.19 13.47
C HIS A 110 -5.00 -24.82 14.86
N ILE A 111 -4.40 -26.00 15.04
CA ILE A 111 -4.49 -26.76 16.29
C ILE A 111 -3.54 -26.19 17.36
N GLY A 112 -2.43 -25.53 16.94
CA GLY A 112 -1.42 -24.98 17.82
C GLY A 112 -1.89 -23.77 18.62
N PHE A 113 -1.11 -23.39 19.60
CA PHE A 113 -1.34 -22.23 20.44
C PHE A 113 -1.12 -20.93 19.66
N LEU A 114 -2.11 -20.03 19.67
CA LEU A 114 -2.01 -18.69 19.11
C LEU A 114 -1.79 -17.68 20.24
N PRO A 115 -0.64 -16.97 20.26
CA PRO A 115 -0.32 -16.07 21.37
C PRO A 115 -1.20 -14.82 21.36
N THR A 116 -1.40 -14.26 22.55
CA THR A 116 -2.10 -13.00 22.78
C THR A 116 -1.18 -11.99 23.47
N CYS A 117 -1.63 -10.74 23.60
CA CYS A 117 -0.93 -9.75 24.42
C CYS A 117 -0.82 -10.20 25.89
N GLU A 118 -1.78 -11.00 26.39
CA GLU A 118 -1.70 -11.63 27.70
C GLU A 118 -0.54 -12.61 27.81
N THR A 119 -0.34 -13.43 26.77
CA THR A 119 0.81 -14.35 26.68
C THR A 119 2.15 -13.58 26.76
N ALA A 120 2.26 -12.47 26.02
CA ALA A 120 3.44 -11.61 26.10
C ALA A 120 3.65 -11.04 27.52
N SER A 121 2.57 -10.57 28.15
CA SER A 121 2.59 -10.05 29.52
C SER A 121 2.96 -11.12 30.53
N PHE A 122 2.45 -12.33 30.39
CA PHE A 122 2.81 -13.47 31.22
C PHE A 122 4.31 -13.79 31.11
N ILE A 123 4.83 -13.92 29.88
CA ILE A 123 6.24 -14.23 29.65
C ILE A 123 7.12 -13.16 30.28
N LEU A 124 6.88 -11.88 29.99
CA LEU A 124 7.79 -10.78 30.33
C LEU A 124 7.63 -10.26 31.75
N ALA A 125 6.40 -10.25 32.26
CA ALA A 125 6.07 -9.60 33.54
C ALA A 125 5.60 -10.59 34.63
N GLY A 126 5.00 -11.73 34.26
CA GLY A 126 4.35 -12.61 35.23
C GLY A 126 3.28 -11.88 36.04
N THR A 127 3.37 -11.95 37.37
CA THR A 127 2.44 -11.29 38.30
C THR A 127 2.82 -9.84 38.65
N ASP A 128 3.94 -9.32 38.17
CA ASP A 128 4.41 -7.95 38.46
C ASP A 128 3.63 -6.90 37.69
N LEU A 129 2.72 -6.18 38.34
CA LEU A 129 1.87 -5.16 37.74
C LEU A 129 2.63 -4.02 37.08
N ALA A 130 3.74 -3.57 37.68
CA ALA A 130 4.54 -2.47 37.13
C ALA A 130 5.16 -2.88 35.77
N LYS A 131 5.69 -4.11 35.70
CA LYS A 131 6.20 -4.68 34.45
C LYS A 131 5.07 -4.92 33.42
N ARG A 132 3.89 -5.39 33.85
CA ARG A 132 2.72 -5.55 32.97
C ARG A 132 2.35 -4.22 32.30
N PHE A 133 2.34 -3.11 33.04
CA PHE A 133 2.11 -1.79 32.47
C PHE A 133 3.21 -1.35 31.50
N ALA A 134 4.44 -1.74 31.74
CA ALA A 134 5.54 -1.47 30.81
C ALA A 134 5.37 -2.28 29.51
N VAL A 135 4.99 -3.57 29.59
CA VAL A 135 4.69 -4.42 28.43
C VAL A 135 3.51 -3.86 27.63
N ALA A 136 2.45 -3.35 28.31
CA ALA A 136 1.30 -2.74 27.64
C ALA A 136 1.68 -1.58 26.69
N ARG A 137 2.77 -0.87 26.99
CA ARG A 137 3.25 0.24 26.14
C ARG A 137 3.76 -0.23 24.79
N LEU A 138 4.23 -1.48 24.67
CA LEU A 138 4.68 -2.06 23.40
C LEU A 138 3.57 -2.22 22.39
N PHE A 139 2.31 -2.22 22.83
CA PHE A 139 1.12 -2.42 22.00
C PHE A 139 0.35 -1.12 21.72
N ARG A 140 0.90 0.04 22.11
CA ARG A 140 0.26 1.33 21.86
C ARG A 140 0.54 1.85 20.44
N ASP A 141 -0.30 2.74 19.97
CA ASP A 141 -0.21 3.34 18.63
C ASP A 141 1.11 4.12 18.44
N GLU A 142 1.65 4.69 19.53
CA GLU A 142 2.91 5.43 19.49
C GLU A 142 4.15 4.54 19.38
N HIS A 143 4.02 3.23 19.63
CA HIS A 143 5.15 2.31 19.54
C HIS A 143 5.48 1.98 18.09
N PHE A 144 6.78 1.76 17.78
CA PHE A 144 7.19 1.49 16.41
C PHE A 144 6.56 0.21 15.81
N PHE A 145 6.18 -0.77 16.62
CA PHE A 145 5.47 -1.96 16.17
C PHE A 145 4.16 -1.62 15.45
N HIS A 146 3.41 -0.66 15.99
CA HIS A 146 2.19 -0.18 15.38
C HIS A 146 2.48 0.82 14.24
N LYS A 147 3.38 1.81 14.48
CA LYS A 147 3.72 2.82 13.47
C LYS A 147 4.21 2.26 12.14
N HIS A 148 4.94 1.14 12.20
CA HIS A 148 5.45 0.47 10.99
C HIS A 148 4.59 -0.72 10.57
N GLY A 149 3.49 -1.00 11.27
CA GLY A 149 2.61 -2.13 10.95
C GLY A 149 3.32 -3.49 11.04
N ILE A 150 4.28 -3.64 11.98
CA ILE A 150 5.02 -4.88 12.16
C ILE A 150 4.11 -5.95 12.75
N LEU A 151 3.38 -5.59 13.80
CA LEU A 151 2.45 -6.46 14.50
C LEU A 151 1.00 -6.14 14.13
N LYS A 152 0.17 -7.16 14.14
CA LYS A 152 -1.29 -7.09 14.09
C LYS A 152 -1.86 -7.58 15.40
N LEU A 153 -2.82 -6.82 15.93
CA LEU A 153 -3.60 -7.18 17.09
C LEU A 153 -5.04 -7.42 16.66
N GLU A 154 -5.53 -8.64 16.80
CA GLU A 154 -6.88 -8.99 16.43
C GLU A 154 -7.72 -9.27 17.68
N GLN A 155 -8.80 -8.50 17.85
CA GLN A 155 -9.81 -8.78 18.88
C GLN A 155 -10.83 -9.75 18.33
N LYS A 156 -11.20 -10.77 19.12
CA LYS A 156 -12.19 -11.77 18.72
C LYS A 156 -13.61 -11.22 18.78
N ASP A 157 -13.94 -10.51 19.85
CA ASP A 157 -15.24 -9.92 20.10
C ASP A 157 -15.10 -8.53 20.76
N SER A 158 -16.07 -7.62 20.49
CA SER A 158 -16.08 -6.26 20.99
C SER A 158 -16.51 -6.19 22.47
N GLY A 159 -15.75 -6.65 23.39
CA GLY A 159 -16.07 -6.66 24.82
C GLY A 159 -15.07 -7.46 25.61
N GLU A 160 -14.16 -8.13 24.91
CA GLU A 160 -13.07 -8.83 25.57
C GLU A 160 -11.97 -7.85 26.02
N PRO A 161 -11.24 -8.19 27.11
CA PRO A 161 -10.11 -7.40 27.56
C PRO A 161 -9.07 -7.21 26.45
N PHE A 162 -8.48 -6.02 26.34
CA PHE A 162 -7.47 -5.70 25.34
C PHE A 162 -6.32 -6.73 25.28
N PHE A 163 -5.84 -7.19 26.42
CA PHE A 163 -4.76 -8.18 26.49
C PHE A 163 -5.11 -9.54 25.90
N ASN A 164 -6.39 -9.81 25.68
CA ASN A 164 -6.85 -11.03 25.00
C ASN A 164 -6.77 -10.92 23.45
N SER A 165 -6.30 -9.79 22.92
CA SER A 165 -6.08 -9.64 21.49
C SER A 165 -5.01 -10.62 21.01
N ALA A 166 -5.29 -11.34 19.90
CA ALA A 166 -4.30 -12.22 19.27
C ALA A 166 -3.14 -11.38 18.71
N LEU A 167 -1.94 -11.87 18.96
CA LEU A 167 -0.69 -11.25 18.55
C LEU A 167 -0.14 -12.01 17.34
N SER A 168 -0.04 -11.33 16.20
CA SER A 168 0.53 -11.90 14.98
C SER A 168 1.43 -10.90 14.25
N LEU A 169 2.30 -11.39 13.39
CA LEU A 169 3.00 -10.55 12.42
C LEU A 169 2.06 -10.13 11.28
N SER A 170 2.29 -8.95 10.74
CA SER A 170 1.67 -8.61 9.46
C SER A 170 2.26 -9.49 8.34
N ASN A 171 1.46 -9.76 7.30
CA ASN A 171 1.89 -10.60 6.18
C ASN A 171 3.16 -10.07 5.50
N GLU A 172 3.32 -8.75 5.42
CA GLU A 172 4.51 -8.12 4.86
C GLU A 172 5.77 -8.45 5.65
N TYR A 173 5.72 -8.29 6.97
CA TYR A 173 6.87 -8.59 7.83
C TYR A 173 7.12 -10.09 7.94
N LEU A 174 6.07 -10.92 7.89
CA LEU A 174 6.22 -12.36 7.83
C LEU A 174 7.07 -12.77 6.61
N GLN A 175 6.75 -12.25 5.43
CA GLN A 175 7.50 -12.52 4.20
C GLN A 175 8.90 -11.90 4.25
N ARG A 176 9.03 -10.62 4.65
CA ARG A 176 10.32 -9.96 4.81
C ARG A 176 11.28 -10.75 5.71
N LEU A 177 10.79 -11.32 6.80
CA LEU A 177 11.61 -12.07 7.75
C LEU A 177 11.92 -13.49 7.26
N ALA A 178 11.05 -14.09 6.43
CA ALA A 178 11.21 -15.44 5.92
C ALA A 178 12.17 -15.52 4.73
N ASP A 179 12.03 -14.63 3.75
CA ASP A 179 12.80 -14.68 2.50
C ASP A 179 13.66 -13.42 2.23
N GLY A 180 13.50 -12.37 3.02
CA GLY A 180 14.24 -11.12 2.89
C GLY A 180 13.63 -10.14 1.90
N GLU A 181 12.56 -10.50 1.21
CA GLU A 181 11.91 -9.66 0.23
C GLU A 181 10.64 -9.03 0.80
N ILE A 182 10.44 -7.74 0.51
CA ILE A 182 9.18 -7.05 0.82
C ILE A 182 8.24 -7.32 -0.34
N HIS A 183 7.37 -8.32 -0.19
CA HIS A 183 6.33 -8.55 -1.16
C HIS A 183 5.28 -7.44 -1.08
N LYS A 184 5.06 -6.78 -2.22
CA LYS A 184 4.01 -5.78 -2.35
C LYS A 184 2.67 -6.50 -2.45
N PRO A 185 1.60 -5.99 -1.80
CA PRO A 185 0.30 -6.66 -1.87
C PRO A 185 -0.17 -6.76 -3.31
N ASP A 186 -0.60 -7.97 -3.67
CA ASP A 186 -1.18 -8.25 -4.97
C ASP A 186 -2.69 -7.93 -4.98
N PHE A 187 -3.17 -7.62 -6.19
CA PHE A 187 -4.59 -7.39 -6.42
C PHE A 187 -5.43 -8.61 -6.02
N SER A 188 -6.40 -8.40 -5.14
CA SER A 188 -7.33 -9.44 -4.68
C SER A 188 -8.68 -8.83 -4.27
N ALA A 189 -9.67 -9.66 -4.00
CA ALA A 189 -10.96 -9.19 -3.50
C ALA A 189 -10.84 -8.44 -2.15
N SER A 190 -9.90 -8.86 -1.28
CA SER A 190 -9.62 -8.19 -0.01
C SER A 190 -8.65 -7.00 -0.12
N PHE A 191 -8.00 -6.83 -1.27
CA PHE A 191 -7.10 -5.71 -1.58
C PHE A 191 -7.33 -5.25 -3.02
N PRO A 192 -8.40 -4.47 -3.29
CA PRO A 192 -8.80 -4.05 -4.63
C PRO A 192 -7.94 -2.89 -5.16
N ALA A 193 -6.63 -3.02 -5.04
CA ALA A 193 -5.65 -2.05 -5.50
C ALA A 193 -4.52 -2.74 -6.25
N LYS A 194 -4.14 -2.20 -7.41
CA LYS A 194 -3.10 -2.73 -8.28
C LYS A 194 -1.90 -1.80 -8.31
N LEU A 195 -0.71 -2.34 -8.05
CA LEU A 195 0.53 -1.59 -8.20
C LEU A 195 0.71 -1.13 -9.65
N MET A 196 0.93 0.16 -9.84
CA MET A 196 1.21 0.76 -11.13
C MET A 196 2.72 0.79 -11.37
N GLN A 197 3.16 0.20 -12.47
CA GLN A 197 4.54 0.25 -12.91
C GLN A 197 4.61 0.83 -14.31
N SER A 198 5.54 1.73 -14.57
CA SER A 198 5.80 2.28 -15.89
C SER A 198 7.30 2.22 -16.20
N GLN A 199 7.62 1.75 -17.41
CA GLN A 199 8.98 1.83 -17.94
C GLN A 199 9.29 3.23 -18.52
N LEU A 200 8.25 4.04 -18.75
CA LEU A 200 8.37 5.39 -19.29
C LEU A 200 9.00 6.34 -18.28
N THR A 201 9.50 7.45 -18.81
CA THR A 201 10.17 8.52 -18.08
C THR A 201 9.49 9.86 -18.36
N TRP A 202 9.91 10.93 -17.69
CA TRP A 202 9.38 12.28 -17.92
C TRP A 202 9.63 12.77 -19.35
N SER A 203 10.65 12.26 -20.05
CA SER A 203 10.91 12.59 -21.46
C SER A 203 9.87 12.03 -22.42
N ASP A 204 9.15 10.98 -22.01
CA ASP A 204 8.11 10.33 -22.80
C ASP A 204 6.73 10.99 -22.62
N LEU A 205 6.62 11.95 -21.70
CA LEU A 205 5.40 12.65 -21.35
C LEU A 205 5.50 14.12 -21.77
N VAL A 206 4.53 14.59 -22.52
CA VAL A 206 4.46 15.99 -22.95
C VAL A 206 3.29 16.66 -22.25
N LEU A 207 3.58 17.57 -21.35
CA LEU A 207 2.60 18.33 -20.55
C LEU A 207 2.79 19.83 -20.78
N ASN A 208 1.74 20.59 -20.47
CA ASN A 208 1.80 22.05 -20.39
C ASN A 208 2.59 22.49 -19.16
N ALA A 209 3.15 23.70 -19.20
CA ALA A 209 3.95 24.25 -18.09
C ALA A 209 3.15 24.31 -16.77
N ASP A 210 1.90 24.74 -16.81
CA ASP A 210 1.02 24.83 -15.65
C ASP A 210 0.80 23.45 -14.99
N VAL A 211 0.65 22.40 -15.81
CA VAL A 211 0.52 21.02 -15.30
C VAL A 211 1.82 20.55 -14.66
N MET A 212 2.97 20.91 -15.26
CA MET A 212 4.28 20.56 -14.67
C MET A 212 4.52 21.26 -13.35
N GLU A 213 4.14 22.52 -13.20
CA GLU A 213 4.23 23.25 -11.93
C GLU A 213 3.41 22.57 -10.83
N GLU A 214 2.18 22.16 -11.13
CA GLU A 214 1.35 21.43 -10.18
C GLU A 214 1.91 20.06 -9.83
N VAL A 215 2.51 19.38 -10.79
CA VAL A 215 3.22 18.10 -10.55
C VAL A 215 4.42 18.32 -9.62
N GLU A 216 5.20 19.39 -9.83
CA GLU A 216 6.32 19.75 -8.96
C GLU A 216 5.88 20.09 -7.54
N ASN A 217 4.72 20.73 -7.36
CA ASN A 217 4.11 20.99 -6.06
C ASN A 217 3.79 19.69 -5.32
N ILE A 218 3.20 18.70 -6.01
CA ILE A 218 2.91 17.38 -5.46
C ILE A 218 4.18 16.64 -5.06
N VAL A 219 5.20 16.65 -5.94
CA VAL A 219 6.52 16.03 -5.69
C VAL A 219 7.19 16.69 -4.47
N THR A 220 7.16 18.00 -4.38
CA THR A 220 7.74 18.77 -3.27
C THR A 220 7.05 18.41 -1.94
N TRP A 221 5.72 18.34 -1.94
CA TRP A 221 4.95 17.90 -0.75
C TRP A 221 5.37 16.52 -0.28
N LEU A 222 5.54 15.57 -1.21
CA LEU A 222 5.95 14.19 -0.89
C LEU A 222 7.39 14.09 -0.39
N GLN A 223 8.29 14.93 -0.89
CA GLN A 223 9.71 14.90 -0.52
C GLN A 223 10.01 15.64 0.77
N GLN A 224 9.29 16.73 1.07
CA GLN A 224 9.62 17.65 2.15
C GLN A 224 8.44 17.96 3.09
N PRO A 225 7.65 16.96 3.54
CA PRO A 225 6.49 17.20 4.40
C PRO A 225 6.88 17.82 5.75
N THR A 226 8.01 17.40 6.33
CA THR A 226 8.51 17.91 7.62
C THR A 226 8.85 19.40 7.53
N GLN A 227 9.50 19.83 6.44
CA GLN A 227 9.84 21.24 6.25
C GLN A 227 8.58 22.11 6.14
N ILE A 228 7.60 21.65 5.37
CA ILE A 228 6.34 22.40 5.15
C ILE A 228 5.50 22.47 6.45
N LEU A 229 5.35 21.35 7.14
CA LEU A 229 4.47 21.29 8.31
C LEU A 229 5.15 21.81 9.58
N GLN A 230 6.37 21.37 9.89
CA GLN A 230 7.01 21.66 11.18
C GLN A 230 7.86 22.92 11.11
N THR A 231 8.76 23.06 10.13
CA THR A 231 9.68 24.19 10.07
C THR A 231 8.94 25.51 9.83
N TRP A 232 7.87 25.49 9.03
CA TRP A 232 7.02 26.69 8.79
C TRP A 232 5.87 26.81 9.80
N GLY A 233 5.75 25.87 10.76
CA GLY A 233 4.75 25.93 11.83
C GLY A 233 3.31 25.71 11.38
N LEU A 234 3.09 25.08 10.23
CA LEU A 234 1.77 24.86 9.63
C LEU A 234 1.06 23.57 10.13
N GLU A 235 1.73 22.76 10.97
CA GLU A 235 1.24 21.47 11.47
C GLU A 235 -0.14 21.57 12.16
N LYS A 236 -0.41 22.67 12.86
CA LYS A 236 -1.70 22.91 13.53
C LYS A 236 -2.82 23.32 12.58
N SER A 237 -2.49 23.84 11.40
CA SER A 237 -3.44 24.43 10.45
C SER A 237 -3.70 23.54 9.25
N LEU A 238 -2.73 22.73 8.85
CA LEU A 238 -2.83 21.83 7.69
C LEU A 238 -2.91 20.38 8.14
N LYS A 239 -3.86 19.65 7.56
CA LYS A 239 -3.89 18.19 7.71
C LYS A 239 -2.70 17.57 6.94
N PRO A 240 -2.05 16.51 7.50
CA PRO A 240 -1.02 15.78 6.78
C PRO A 240 -1.66 15.06 5.61
N GLY A 241 -1.37 15.21 4.44
CA GLY A 241 -1.92 14.56 3.26
C GLY A 241 -2.23 15.55 2.15
N TYR A 242 -2.11 15.10 0.92
CA TYR A 242 -2.32 15.92 -0.26
C TYR A 242 -3.30 15.24 -1.22
N ARG A 243 -4.35 15.93 -1.60
CA ARG A 243 -5.41 15.43 -2.48
C ARG A 243 -5.45 16.28 -3.72
N THR A 244 -5.33 15.64 -4.87
CA THR A 244 -5.38 16.33 -6.16
C THR A 244 -6.37 15.67 -7.10
N LEU A 245 -7.03 16.48 -7.90
CA LEU A 245 -7.94 16.03 -8.97
C LEU A 245 -7.28 16.26 -10.32
N PHE A 246 -7.00 15.17 -11.05
CA PHE A 246 -6.57 15.21 -12.44
C PHE A 246 -7.79 15.07 -13.33
N TYR A 247 -8.06 16.07 -14.17
CA TYR A 247 -9.24 16.04 -15.05
C TYR A 247 -8.88 16.49 -16.47
N GLY A 248 -9.67 16.03 -17.44
CA GLY A 248 -9.47 16.36 -18.85
C GLY A 248 -9.75 15.17 -19.76
N PRO A 249 -9.67 15.34 -21.08
CA PRO A 249 -9.97 14.31 -22.05
C PRO A 249 -9.21 12.99 -21.83
N PRO A 250 -9.73 11.85 -22.28
CA PRO A 250 -9.02 10.58 -22.18
C PRO A 250 -7.73 10.59 -23.01
N GLY A 251 -6.73 9.85 -22.55
CA GLY A 251 -5.45 9.71 -23.26
C GLY A 251 -4.51 10.91 -23.18
N THR A 252 -4.76 11.90 -22.31
CA THR A 252 -3.91 13.09 -22.11
C THR A 252 -2.77 12.93 -21.10
N GLY A 253 -2.60 11.71 -20.53
CA GLY A 253 -1.45 11.38 -19.69
C GLY A 253 -1.70 11.37 -18.18
N LYS A 254 -2.93 11.54 -17.68
CA LYS A 254 -3.28 11.56 -16.26
C LYS A 254 -2.70 10.37 -15.46
N THR A 255 -2.97 9.17 -15.93
CA THR A 255 -2.52 7.91 -15.29
C THR A 255 -1.00 7.74 -15.36
N LEU A 256 -0.37 8.15 -16.48
CA LEU A 256 1.08 8.11 -16.64
C LEU A 256 1.77 9.11 -15.69
N THR A 257 1.23 10.33 -15.59
CA THR A 257 1.75 11.36 -14.66
C THR A 257 1.76 10.84 -13.22
N ALA A 258 0.67 10.21 -12.77
CA ALA A 258 0.62 9.62 -11.42
C ALA A 258 1.71 8.57 -11.21
N SER A 259 1.95 7.69 -12.20
CA SER A 259 3.04 6.69 -12.13
C SER A 259 4.42 7.36 -12.07
N LEU A 260 4.66 8.42 -12.83
CA LEU A 260 5.92 9.12 -12.87
C LEU A 260 6.19 9.94 -11.60
N ILE A 261 5.16 10.51 -10.98
CA ILE A 261 5.26 11.13 -9.65
C ILE A 261 5.78 10.09 -8.65
N GLY A 262 5.16 8.90 -8.58
CA GLY A 262 5.63 7.84 -7.69
C GLY A 262 7.08 7.46 -7.92
N LYS A 263 7.48 7.31 -9.19
CA LYS A 263 8.86 7.01 -9.57
C LYS A 263 9.84 8.11 -9.14
N ALA A 264 9.47 9.38 -9.28
CA ALA A 264 10.31 10.52 -8.91
C ALA A 264 10.57 10.63 -7.40
N VAL A 265 9.64 10.20 -6.57
CA VAL A 265 9.74 10.25 -5.10
C VAL A 265 10.04 8.89 -4.47
N ASN A 266 10.29 7.85 -5.28
CA ASN A 266 10.46 6.46 -4.85
C ASN A 266 9.30 5.98 -3.96
N ALA A 267 8.08 6.26 -4.39
CA ALA A 267 6.84 5.85 -3.75
C ALA A 267 6.05 4.90 -4.65
N ASP A 268 5.42 3.91 -4.06
CA ASP A 268 4.54 3.00 -4.79
C ASP A 268 3.22 3.68 -5.10
N VAL A 269 2.75 3.55 -6.34
CA VAL A 269 1.45 4.04 -6.78
C VAL A 269 0.49 2.88 -6.92
N TYR A 270 -0.58 2.89 -6.15
CA TYR A 270 -1.63 1.87 -6.21
C TYR A 270 -2.89 2.41 -6.86
N ARG A 271 -3.25 1.83 -8.01
CA ARG A 271 -4.53 2.13 -8.67
C ARG A 271 -5.64 1.35 -7.99
N ILE A 272 -6.60 2.08 -7.44
CA ILE A 272 -7.80 1.52 -6.82
C ILE A 272 -8.81 1.18 -7.92
N ASP A 273 -9.29 -0.06 -7.91
CA ASP A 273 -10.35 -0.49 -8.83
C ASP A 273 -11.72 -0.23 -8.19
N LEU A 274 -12.34 0.86 -8.62
CA LEU A 274 -13.65 1.31 -8.12
C LEU A 274 -14.78 0.34 -8.47
N SER A 275 -14.64 -0.44 -9.55
CA SER A 275 -15.65 -1.41 -9.97
C SER A 275 -15.75 -2.60 -9.01
N MET A 276 -14.63 -2.95 -8.39
CA MET A 276 -14.55 -4.00 -7.36
C MET A 276 -15.03 -3.53 -5.99
N LEU A 277 -15.17 -2.23 -5.81
CA LEU A 277 -15.63 -1.64 -4.56
C LEU A 277 -17.16 -1.64 -4.44
N VAL A 278 -17.89 -1.66 -5.57
CA VAL A 278 -19.35 -1.77 -5.59
C VAL A 278 -19.73 -3.26 -5.48
N SER A 279 -19.60 -3.81 -4.27
CA SER A 279 -19.99 -5.20 -3.99
C SER A 279 -21.52 -5.33 -3.85
N LYS A 280 -22.05 -6.51 -4.20
CA LYS A 280 -23.46 -6.87 -3.91
C LYS A 280 -23.73 -7.08 -2.41
N TYR A 281 -22.68 -7.15 -1.57
CA TYR A 281 -22.79 -7.43 -0.15
C TYR A 281 -22.51 -6.18 0.67
N ILE A 282 -23.48 -5.76 1.46
CA ILE A 282 -23.44 -4.59 2.34
C ILE A 282 -22.29 -4.77 3.35
N GLY A 283 -21.40 -3.76 3.43
CA GLY A 283 -20.29 -3.72 4.40
C GLY A 283 -18.98 -4.42 3.96
N GLU A 284 -18.96 -5.18 2.87
CA GLU A 284 -17.70 -5.73 2.31
C GLU A 284 -16.86 -4.65 1.63
N THR A 285 -17.50 -3.77 0.92
CA THR A 285 -16.87 -2.60 0.28
C THR A 285 -16.11 -1.75 1.28
N GLU A 286 -16.74 -1.41 2.41
CA GLU A 286 -16.12 -0.59 3.46
C GLU A 286 -14.89 -1.29 4.06
N LYS A 287 -14.97 -2.60 4.30
CA LYS A 287 -13.85 -3.39 4.84
C LYS A 287 -12.67 -3.48 3.88
N ASN A 288 -12.94 -3.71 2.59
CA ASN A 288 -11.91 -3.84 1.57
C ASN A 288 -11.19 -2.50 1.35
N LEU A 289 -11.95 -1.40 1.33
CA LEU A 289 -11.40 -0.04 1.29
C LEU A 289 -10.58 0.27 2.54
N ALA A 290 -11.12 0.00 3.72
CA ALA A 290 -10.39 0.20 4.97
C ALA A 290 -9.05 -0.53 4.93
N SER A 291 -9.01 -1.77 4.45
CA SER A 291 -7.77 -2.54 4.30
C SER A 291 -6.72 -1.83 3.43
N VAL A 292 -7.13 -1.20 2.30
CA VAL A 292 -6.21 -0.45 1.43
C VAL A 292 -5.68 0.78 2.15
N PHE A 293 -6.55 1.59 2.76
CA PHE A 293 -6.15 2.80 3.46
C PHE A 293 -5.27 2.50 4.68
N ASP A 294 -5.61 1.48 5.46
CA ASP A 294 -4.86 1.09 6.66
C ASP A 294 -3.46 0.57 6.29
N GLN A 295 -3.34 -0.19 5.19
CA GLN A 295 -2.04 -0.60 4.70
C GLN A 295 -1.23 0.55 4.12
N ALA A 296 -1.87 1.53 3.48
CA ALA A 296 -1.22 2.68 2.88
C ALA A 296 -0.80 3.74 3.91
N GLN A 297 -1.50 3.83 5.06
CA GLN A 297 -1.34 4.91 6.03
C GLN A 297 0.08 5.05 6.57
N ASN A 298 0.79 3.94 6.76
CA ASN A 298 2.15 3.91 7.31
C ASN A 298 3.23 3.70 6.24
N LYS A 299 2.85 3.81 4.95
CA LYS A 299 3.73 3.59 3.82
C LYS A 299 3.79 4.83 2.93
N ARG A 300 4.88 4.96 2.17
CA ARG A 300 4.97 6.01 1.16
C ARG A 300 4.21 5.60 -0.10
N TRP A 301 2.89 5.36 0.04
CA TRP A 301 2.05 5.03 -1.09
C TRP A 301 1.27 6.24 -1.58
N ILE A 302 1.10 6.29 -2.89
CA ILE A 302 0.18 7.19 -3.58
C ILE A 302 -1.02 6.37 -3.99
N LEU A 303 -2.21 6.74 -3.52
CA LEU A 303 -3.46 6.11 -3.91
C LEU A 303 -4.02 6.83 -5.14
N PHE A 304 -4.16 6.09 -6.24
CA PHE A 304 -4.68 6.62 -7.49
C PHE A 304 -6.08 6.04 -7.78
N PHE A 305 -7.06 6.92 -7.83
CA PHE A 305 -8.45 6.58 -8.16
C PHE A 305 -8.73 6.98 -9.59
N ASP A 306 -8.86 6.00 -10.48
CA ASP A 306 -9.22 6.26 -11.88
C ASP A 306 -10.74 6.25 -12.06
N GLU A 307 -11.26 6.96 -13.07
CA GLU A 307 -12.70 7.08 -13.34
C GLU A 307 -13.50 7.52 -12.10
N ALA A 308 -12.96 8.49 -11.36
CA ALA A 308 -13.52 8.94 -10.09
C ALA A 308 -14.97 9.46 -10.21
N ASP A 309 -15.38 9.90 -11.38
CA ASP A 309 -16.76 10.30 -11.68
C ASP A 309 -17.78 9.17 -11.52
N SER A 310 -17.38 7.92 -11.58
CA SER A 310 -18.26 6.77 -11.34
C SER A 310 -18.76 6.68 -9.89
N LEU A 311 -17.95 7.12 -8.93
CA LEU A 311 -18.29 7.11 -7.49
C LEU A 311 -18.65 8.50 -6.95
N PHE A 312 -17.97 9.54 -7.42
CA PHE A 312 -18.11 10.90 -6.90
C PHE A 312 -19.05 11.76 -7.76
N GLY A 313 -19.83 11.12 -8.62
CA GLY A 313 -20.84 11.77 -9.45
C GLY A 313 -21.94 12.45 -8.64
N LYS A 314 -22.67 13.35 -9.30
CA LYS A 314 -23.81 14.05 -8.68
C LYS A 314 -24.80 13.03 -8.13
N ARG A 315 -25.18 13.22 -6.88
CA ARG A 315 -26.12 12.34 -6.19
C ARG A 315 -27.42 12.23 -6.95
N THR A 316 -27.83 11.02 -7.30
CA THR A 316 -29.17 10.73 -7.81
C THR A 316 -30.17 10.90 -6.65
N GLN A 317 -31.35 11.43 -6.95
CA GLN A 317 -32.41 11.55 -5.95
C GLN A 317 -32.75 10.16 -5.42
N THR A 318 -32.73 10.01 -4.09
CA THR A 318 -32.98 8.76 -3.38
C THR A 318 -34.41 8.27 -3.62
N SER A 319 -34.56 7.26 -4.47
CA SER A 319 -35.84 6.60 -4.71
C SER A 319 -35.97 5.20 -4.08
N ASN A 320 -34.84 4.54 -3.79
CA ASN A 320 -34.79 3.17 -3.27
C ASN A 320 -33.81 3.00 -2.10
N SER A 321 -33.98 1.91 -1.32
CA SER A 321 -33.07 1.53 -0.22
C SER A 321 -31.62 1.34 -0.69
N ASN A 322 -31.42 0.83 -1.90
CA ASN A 322 -30.08 0.65 -2.48
C ASN A 322 -29.35 1.99 -2.68
N ASP A 323 -30.06 3.06 -3.02
CA ASP A 323 -29.46 4.40 -3.20
C ASP A 323 -28.96 4.98 -1.88
N ARG A 324 -29.62 4.63 -0.75
CA ARG A 324 -29.18 5.06 0.60
C ARG A 324 -27.87 4.39 1.00
N HIS A 325 -27.71 3.10 0.71
CA HIS A 325 -26.49 2.35 1.00
C HIS A 325 -25.33 2.84 0.13
N ALA A 326 -25.55 3.05 -1.17
CA ALA A 326 -24.53 3.60 -2.05
C ALA A 326 -24.06 5.00 -1.58
N ASN A 327 -24.99 5.86 -1.15
CA ASN A 327 -24.64 7.19 -0.60
C ASN A 327 -23.87 7.10 0.73
N GLN A 328 -24.10 6.07 1.54
CA GLN A 328 -23.39 5.84 2.80
C GLN A 328 -21.96 5.36 2.53
N GLU A 329 -21.76 4.41 1.61
CA GLU A 329 -20.46 3.93 1.15
C GLU A 329 -19.62 5.07 0.56
N ILE A 330 -20.22 5.92 -0.28
CA ILE A 330 -19.57 7.12 -0.82
C ILE A 330 -19.18 8.09 0.30
N SER A 331 -20.05 8.30 1.29
CA SER A 331 -19.75 9.19 2.40
C SER A 331 -18.58 8.66 3.26
N TYR A 332 -18.52 7.35 3.50
CA TYR A 332 -17.41 6.69 4.18
C TYR A 332 -16.10 6.86 3.40
N LEU A 333 -16.13 6.58 2.08
CA LEU A 333 -14.95 6.76 1.24
C LEU A 333 -14.45 8.20 1.25
N LEU A 334 -15.36 9.18 1.16
CA LEU A 334 -15.02 10.59 1.23
C LEU A 334 -14.30 10.96 2.53
N GLN A 335 -14.79 10.45 3.65
CA GLN A 335 -14.16 10.66 4.94
C GLN A 335 -12.75 10.04 4.99
N ARG A 336 -12.59 8.80 4.52
CA ARG A 336 -11.27 8.14 4.46
C ARG A 336 -10.29 8.88 3.56
N VAL A 337 -10.75 9.40 2.41
CA VAL A 337 -9.95 10.23 1.51
C VAL A 337 -9.50 11.54 2.22
N GLU A 338 -10.38 12.16 3.01
CA GLU A 338 -10.03 13.39 3.73
C GLU A 338 -9.04 13.18 4.87
N ASP A 339 -9.15 12.07 5.56
CA ASP A 339 -8.34 11.78 6.74
C ASP A 339 -7.03 11.06 6.41
N PHE A 340 -6.84 10.62 5.15
CA PHE A 340 -5.64 9.93 4.73
C PHE A 340 -4.41 10.86 4.78
N PRO A 341 -3.34 10.49 5.52
CA PRO A 341 -2.17 11.34 5.70
C PRO A 341 -1.20 11.34 4.51
N GLY A 342 -1.40 10.46 3.53
CA GLY A 342 -0.59 10.35 2.32
C GLY A 342 -1.12 11.18 1.15
N VAL A 343 -0.68 10.85 -0.06
CA VAL A 343 -1.13 11.50 -1.30
C VAL A 343 -2.21 10.67 -1.98
N ILE A 344 -3.29 11.35 -2.35
CA ILE A 344 -4.38 10.79 -3.15
C ILE A 344 -4.51 11.58 -4.44
N ILE A 345 -4.52 10.88 -5.55
CA ILE A 345 -4.75 11.42 -6.89
C ILE A 345 -6.06 10.82 -7.41
N LEU A 346 -7.05 11.65 -7.67
CA LEU A 346 -8.27 11.24 -8.36
C LEU A 346 -8.18 11.65 -9.82
N ALA A 347 -8.56 10.77 -10.74
CA ALA A 347 -8.58 11.07 -12.16
C ALA A 347 -10.01 10.92 -12.71
N THR A 348 -10.43 11.87 -13.54
CA THR A 348 -11.73 11.83 -14.24
C THR A 348 -11.62 12.38 -15.66
N ASN A 349 -12.43 11.86 -16.54
CA ASN A 349 -12.59 12.42 -17.88
C ASN A 349 -13.68 13.51 -17.92
N LEU A 350 -14.57 13.55 -16.92
CA LEU A 350 -15.75 14.41 -16.88
C LEU A 350 -15.86 15.17 -15.55
N LYS A 351 -15.09 16.27 -15.40
CA LYS A 351 -15.13 17.13 -14.20
C LYS A 351 -16.55 17.58 -13.84
N ALA A 352 -17.39 17.86 -14.84
CA ALA A 352 -18.77 18.32 -14.63
C ALA A 352 -19.65 17.31 -13.86
N ASN A 353 -19.27 16.05 -13.83
CA ASN A 353 -19.96 15.00 -13.10
C ASN A 353 -19.55 14.96 -11.61
N ILE A 354 -18.44 15.56 -11.23
CA ILE A 354 -17.99 15.60 -9.83
C ILE A 354 -18.82 16.62 -9.06
N ASP A 355 -19.30 16.22 -7.89
CA ASP A 355 -20.05 17.10 -6.99
C ASP A 355 -19.16 18.27 -6.51
N ALA A 356 -19.66 19.50 -6.65
CA ALA A 356 -18.94 20.72 -6.25
C ALA A 356 -18.58 20.76 -4.75
N ALA A 357 -19.36 20.09 -3.88
CA ALA A 357 -19.04 19.95 -2.48
C ALA A 357 -17.80 19.09 -2.26
N PHE A 358 -17.53 18.17 -3.19
CA PHE A 358 -16.35 17.33 -3.15
C PHE A 358 -15.11 18.04 -3.71
N SER A 359 -15.26 18.81 -4.79
CA SER A 359 -14.15 19.58 -5.40
C SER A 359 -13.44 20.49 -4.40
N ARG A 360 -14.16 21.05 -3.42
CA ARG A 360 -13.60 21.95 -2.37
C ARG A 360 -12.62 21.26 -1.41
N ARG A 361 -12.52 19.92 -1.47
CA ARG A 361 -11.67 19.11 -0.58
C ARG A 361 -10.31 18.81 -1.19
N PHE A 362 -10.10 19.16 -2.48
CA PHE A 362 -8.81 19.03 -3.14
C PHE A 362 -7.94 20.25 -2.87
N GLN A 363 -6.65 20.02 -2.65
CA GLN A 363 -5.65 21.07 -2.56
C GLN A 363 -5.29 21.61 -3.92
N SER A 364 -5.33 20.75 -4.97
CA SER A 364 -5.12 21.18 -6.34
C SER A 364 -6.06 20.47 -7.32
N GLU A 365 -6.37 21.15 -8.43
CA GLU A 365 -7.14 20.64 -9.55
C GLU A 365 -6.34 20.86 -10.83
N VAL A 366 -5.86 19.79 -11.45
CA VAL A 366 -4.93 19.83 -12.58
C VAL A 366 -5.66 19.47 -13.86
N TYR A 367 -5.72 20.43 -14.79
CA TYR A 367 -6.36 20.24 -16.09
C TYR A 367 -5.39 19.70 -17.13
N PHE A 368 -5.60 18.47 -17.56
CA PHE A 368 -4.86 17.84 -18.66
C PHE A 368 -5.54 18.19 -19.99
N ALA A 369 -5.10 19.26 -20.62
CA ALA A 369 -5.62 19.69 -21.90
C ALA A 369 -5.25 18.72 -23.03
N MET A 370 -5.98 18.82 -24.15
CA MET A 370 -5.54 18.19 -25.41
C MET A 370 -4.21 18.80 -25.82
N PRO A 371 -3.24 17.99 -26.30
CA PRO A 371 -1.94 18.49 -26.73
C PRO A 371 -2.09 19.41 -27.95
N ASP A 372 -1.36 20.52 -27.96
CA ASP A 372 -1.27 21.40 -29.11
C ASP A 372 -0.46 20.77 -30.27
N ALA A 373 -0.39 21.42 -31.43
CA ALA A 373 0.30 20.86 -32.59
C ALA A 373 1.78 20.56 -32.33
N LYS A 374 2.50 21.46 -31.61
CA LYS A 374 3.91 21.25 -31.26
C LYS A 374 4.09 20.10 -30.28
N GLN A 375 3.17 19.97 -29.34
CA GLN A 375 3.16 18.86 -28.36
C GLN A 375 2.87 17.53 -29.06
N ARG A 376 1.91 17.49 -29.99
CA ARG A 376 1.62 16.30 -30.79
C ARG A 376 2.80 15.89 -31.65
N GLU A 377 3.49 16.85 -32.28
CA GLU A 377 4.70 16.58 -33.05
C GLU A 377 5.78 15.96 -32.18
N ARG A 378 6.03 16.49 -30.97
CA ARG A 378 6.98 15.92 -30.01
C ARG A 378 6.58 14.50 -29.58
N LEU A 379 5.28 14.25 -29.38
CA LEU A 379 4.78 12.91 -29.06
C LEU A 379 5.02 11.92 -30.21
N TRP A 380 4.79 12.34 -31.46
CA TRP A 380 5.11 11.53 -32.65
C TRP A 380 6.61 11.22 -32.74
N GLN A 381 7.45 12.24 -32.57
CA GLN A 381 8.91 12.07 -32.57
C GLN A 381 9.36 11.13 -31.45
N GLY A 382 8.77 11.22 -30.26
CA GLY A 382 9.10 10.33 -29.13
C GLY A 382 8.71 8.87 -29.40
N LEU A 383 7.59 8.63 -30.09
CA LEU A 383 7.15 7.28 -30.42
C LEU A 383 8.02 6.55 -31.45
N PHE A 384 8.60 7.28 -32.39
CA PHE A 384 9.31 6.70 -33.53
C PHE A 384 10.77 7.13 -33.64
N GLY A 385 11.20 8.17 -32.91
CA GLY A 385 12.43 8.90 -33.12
C GLY A 385 13.75 8.15 -33.07
N THR A 386 13.78 6.94 -32.51
CA THR A 386 15.02 6.15 -32.37
C THR A 386 15.06 4.93 -33.27
N THR A 387 13.96 4.57 -33.95
CA THR A 387 13.86 3.26 -34.62
C THR A 387 14.36 3.27 -36.05
N GLY A 388 14.53 4.43 -36.70
CA GLY A 388 14.95 4.53 -38.11
C GLY A 388 14.03 3.81 -39.12
N LYS A 389 12.83 3.38 -38.69
CA LYS A 389 11.91 2.59 -39.48
C LYS A 389 10.71 3.39 -40.03
N LEU A 390 10.95 4.68 -40.29
CA LEU A 390 10.02 5.55 -40.97
C LEU A 390 10.49 5.83 -42.40
N ALA A 391 9.55 5.88 -43.31
CA ALA A 391 9.84 6.32 -44.67
C ALA A 391 10.10 7.83 -44.71
N PRO A 392 10.94 8.32 -45.69
CA PRO A 392 11.28 9.74 -45.76
C PRO A 392 10.11 10.71 -46.04
N ASP A 393 8.97 10.18 -46.49
CA ASP A 393 7.75 10.91 -46.78
C ASP A 393 6.94 11.29 -45.54
N VAL A 394 7.29 10.74 -44.36
CA VAL A 394 6.55 11.00 -43.14
C VAL A 394 6.87 12.37 -42.56
N ASN A 395 5.86 13.23 -42.53
CA ASN A 395 5.95 14.58 -41.97
C ASN A 395 5.07 14.71 -40.72
N PHE A 396 5.68 14.56 -39.54
CA PHE A 396 4.96 14.68 -38.28
C PHE A 396 4.43 16.07 -38.00
N GLY A 397 5.10 17.15 -38.47
CA GLY A 397 4.60 18.51 -38.29
C GLY A 397 3.25 18.70 -38.99
N GLU A 398 3.13 18.27 -40.26
CA GLU A 398 1.90 18.38 -41.02
C GLU A 398 0.79 17.53 -40.42
N ILE A 399 1.10 16.28 -40.01
CA ILE A 399 0.15 15.38 -39.34
C ILE A 399 -0.33 15.99 -38.02
N ALA A 400 0.59 16.55 -37.23
CA ALA A 400 0.28 17.16 -35.96
C ALA A 400 -0.56 18.43 -36.06
N GLU A 401 -0.35 19.25 -37.07
CA GLU A 401 -1.17 20.43 -37.33
C GLU A 401 -2.59 20.07 -37.77
N ARG A 402 -2.70 19.07 -38.66
CA ARG A 402 -3.97 18.71 -39.29
C ARG A 402 -4.90 17.88 -38.39
N TYR A 403 -4.34 17.01 -37.53
CA TYR A 403 -5.12 16.04 -36.75
C TYR A 403 -4.96 16.25 -35.26
N GLU A 404 -6.05 16.62 -34.60
CA GLU A 404 -6.09 16.80 -33.16
C GLU A 404 -6.34 15.46 -32.46
N LEU A 405 -5.28 14.84 -31.96
CA LEU A 405 -5.28 13.54 -31.31
C LEU A 405 -4.65 13.60 -29.92
N ALA A 406 -5.23 12.91 -28.95
CA ALA A 406 -4.63 12.71 -27.65
C ALA A 406 -3.45 11.70 -27.72
N GLY A 407 -2.54 11.71 -26.74
CA GLY A 407 -1.40 10.80 -26.68
C GLY A 407 -1.79 9.32 -26.75
N GLY A 408 -2.89 8.92 -26.11
CA GLY A 408 -3.42 7.55 -26.20
C GLY A 408 -3.86 7.16 -27.60
N ALA A 409 -4.46 8.10 -28.36
CA ALA A 409 -4.84 7.89 -29.75
C ALA A 409 -3.61 7.76 -30.66
N LEU A 410 -2.55 8.58 -30.43
CA LEU A 410 -1.27 8.48 -31.15
C LEU A 410 -0.66 7.07 -31.01
N LEU A 411 -0.67 6.50 -29.81
CA LEU A 411 -0.20 5.13 -29.56
C LEU A 411 -0.99 4.08 -30.36
N ASN A 412 -2.31 4.24 -30.45
CA ASN A 412 -3.15 3.33 -31.23
C ASN A 412 -2.87 3.44 -32.74
N VAL A 413 -2.68 4.66 -33.22
CA VAL A 413 -2.30 4.92 -34.62
C VAL A 413 -0.94 4.27 -34.91
N ALA A 414 0.07 4.47 -34.06
CA ALA A 414 1.40 3.90 -34.22
C ALA A 414 1.35 2.36 -34.27
N ARG A 415 0.57 1.75 -33.35
CA ARG A 415 0.35 0.30 -33.35
C ARG A 415 -0.29 -0.18 -34.65
N TYR A 416 -1.33 0.50 -35.10
CA TYR A 416 -2.03 0.12 -36.34
C TYR A 416 -1.13 0.27 -37.57
N ALA A 417 -0.37 1.38 -37.67
CA ALA A 417 0.58 1.61 -38.76
C ALA A 417 1.67 0.53 -38.79
N ALA A 418 2.23 0.16 -37.64
CA ALA A 418 3.23 -0.90 -37.54
C ALA A 418 2.65 -2.27 -38.02
N ILE A 419 1.44 -2.64 -37.56
CA ILE A 419 0.77 -3.87 -38.01
C ILE A 419 0.54 -3.86 -39.49
N ARG A 420 0.11 -2.72 -40.07
CA ARG A 420 -0.15 -2.59 -41.51
C ARG A 420 1.14 -2.69 -42.34
N ALA A 421 2.25 -2.10 -41.88
CA ALA A 421 3.55 -2.22 -42.52
C ALA A 421 4.00 -3.70 -42.58
N VAL A 422 3.96 -4.40 -41.44
CA VAL A 422 4.33 -5.84 -41.36
C VAL A 422 3.43 -6.70 -42.26
N ARG A 423 2.10 -6.50 -42.21
CA ARG A 423 1.16 -7.23 -43.08
C ARG A 423 1.44 -7.05 -44.55
N ASN A 424 1.94 -5.88 -44.94
CA ASN A 424 2.32 -5.56 -46.31
C ASN A 424 3.78 -5.89 -46.64
N HIS A 425 4.44 -6.71 -45.80
CA HIS A 425 5.84 -7.13 -45.95
C HIS A 425 6.84 -5.95 -46.10
N ARG A 426 6.60 -4.85 -45.39
CA ARG A 426 7.47 -3.68 -45.36
C ARG A 426 8.19 -3.55 -44.03
N ASP A 427 9.46 -3.15 -44.08
CA ASP A 427 10.30 -2.90 -42.88
C ASP A 427 10.19 -1.46 -42.37
N VAL A 428 9.45 -0.60 -43.10
CA VAL A 428 9.27 0.81 -42.80
C VAL A 428 7.79 1.18 -42.81
N ILE A 429 7.42 2.10 -41.95
CA ILE A 429 6.08 2.70 -41.87
C ILE A 429 6.08 3.91 -42.82
N ILE A 430 5.09 3.99 -43.70
CA ILE A 430 4.88 5.09 -44.63
C ILE A 430 3.76 6.00 -44.13
N GLN A 431 3.65 7.21 -44.70
CA GLN A 431 2.63 8.18 -44.32
C GLN A 431 1.19 7.65 -44.46
N ASP A 432 0.91 6.86 -45.47
CA ASP A 432 -0.43 6.24 -45.68
C ASP A 432 -0.82 5.27 -44.55
N ASP A 433 0.15 4.62 -43.91
CA ASP A 433 -0.17 3.73 -42.78
C ASP A 433 -0.60 4.54 -41.56
N LEU A 434 0.03 5.70 -41.31
CA LEU A 434 -0.34 6.63 -40.25
C LEU A 434 -1.70 7.26 -40.53
N LEU A 435 -1.94 7.75 -41.76
CA LEU A 435 -3.24 8.33 -42.14
C LEU A 435 -4.38 7.34 -42.01
N ALA A 436 -4.18 6.08 -42.42
CA ALA A 436 -5.18 5.04 -42.23
C ALA A 436 -5.47 4.76 -40.74
N GLY A 437 -4.44 4.81 -39.90
CA GLY A 437 -4.57 4.69 -38.44
C GLY A 437 -5.33 5.88 -37.83
N ILE A 438 -5.02 7.11 -38.29
CA ILE A 438 -5.69 8.34 -37.87
C ILE A 438 -7.18 8.30 -38.24
N SER A 439 -7.48 7.94 -39.51
CA SER A 439 -8.87 7.78 -39.95
C SER A 439 -9.66 6.87 -39.04
N ARG A 440 -9.06 5.75 -38.67
CA ARG A 440 -9.66 4.76 -37.78
C ARG A 440 -9.93 5.32 -36.37
N GLU A 441 -9.00 6.08 -35.80
CA GLU A 441 -9.20 6.71 -34.48
C GLU A 441 -10.27 7.80 -34.53
N LEU A 442 -10.27 8.66 -35.57
CA LEU A 442 -11.28 9.69 -35.73
C LEU A 442 -12.70 9.11 -35.90
N MET A 443 -12.84 7.98 -36.62
CA MET A 443 -14.12 7.29 -36.75
C MET A 443 -14.69 6.79 -35.43
N LYS A 444 -13.85 6.41 -34.46
CA LYS A 444 -14.30 6.02 -33.10
C LYS A 444 -14.97 7.18 -32.39
N ASP A 445 -14.50 8.40 -32.62
CA ASP A 445 -15.02 9.63 -32.03
C ASP A 445 -16.19 10.23 -32.88
N GLY A 446 -16.66 9.53 -33.91
CA GLY A 446 -17.70 9.99 -34.80
C GLY A 446 -17.26 11.13 -35.75
N LYS A 447 -15.97 11.35 -35.91
CA LYS A 447 -15.37 12.34 -36.81
C LYS A 447 -14.95 11.67 -38.12
N THR A 448 -15.14 12.34 -39.22
CA THR A 448 -14.61 11.97 -40.57
C THR A 448 -13.34 12.77 -40.87
N LEU A 449 -12.46 12.23 -41.73
CA LEU A 449 -11.25 12.86 -42.23
C LEU A 449 -11.54 14.18 -42.93
#